data_7212e74651a976ef55af24f5a5b28ca9
#
_entry.id   7212e74651a976ef55af24f5a5b28ca9
#
_cell.length_a   1.000
_cell.length_b   1.000
_cell.length_c   1.000
_cell.angle_alpha   90.00
_cell.angle_beta   90.00
_cell.angle_gamma   90.00
#
_symmetry.space_group_name_H-M   'P 1'
#
loop_
_entity.id
_entity.type
_entity.pdbx_description
1 polymer ?
#
loop_
_entity_poly.entity_id
_entity_poly.type
_entity_poly.pdbx_seq_one_letter_code
_entity_poly.pdbx_strand_id
1 'polypeptide(L)'
;MPNVETNLTKPFPVVFSGHTLKYEIECICKIFLPIRKFTFLYDTAQLPEDAEEGAVLTLEQQGSQSRFFVRVQYLGKTLEQEQFFPACSPETDKQLCEYRFSAMLFRLLEQITDLHPAWGLLTGIRPVKKVQPYLGKGYTKAEVCEKLHEKFWISPEKLSLVYDTAIVQQPLLEKTPKRGISLYLSIPFCPTRCSYCSFVSHSIEQAHKLIPGYLEKLCEELVIWGQLVREQELLVDTVYFGGGTPTSLTAEQLEQVLTAVQDNFDLSHLREYCVEAGRPDTITPEKLKTLKRFGVDRISVNPQTMQDSVLETIGRKHTTAQTVEAFRMARAAGFDNINMDLIAGLPGDTPEGFHDTLEKILALDPDSITVHALTLKRAANLFAEGESQVHNPVEQMVQESMRRLPEHGYAPYYMYRQKNTIDNQENVGYARAGKESLYNILIMDESQSIFGAGCGASTKLVEPCGRITRIHNYKLSLIHI
;
A
#
# COMPACT_ATOMS: atom_id res chain seq x y z
N MET A 1 27.45 19.06 1.58
CA MET A 1 27.07 18.08 2.63
C MET A 1 28.30 17.32 3.04
N PRO A 2 28.62 17.13 4.34
CA PRO A 2 29.79 16.35 4.73
C PRO A 2 29.56 14.87 4.41
N ASN A 3 30.62 14.17 4.04
CA ASN A 3 30.65 12.73 3.68
C ASN A 3 29.92 11.86 4.70
N VAL A 4 28.73 11.34 4.32
CA VAL A 4 27.89 10.47 5.15
C VAL A 4 28.24 8.97 4.93
N GLU A 5 29.30 8.65 4.21
CA GLU A 5 29.60 7.25 3.81
C GLU A 5 30.09 6.32 4.94
N THR A 6 30.37 6.80 6.13
CA THR A 6 31.19 6.01 7.06
C THR A 6 30.44 5.19 8.10
N ASN A 7 29.12 5.33 8.30
CA ASN A 7 28.44 4.64 9.41
C ASN A 7 27.18 3.80 9.06
N LEU A 8 26.83 3.64 7.79
CA LEU A 8 25.65 2.86 7.39
C LEU A 8 25.73 1.35 7.74
N THR A 9 26.93 0.82 7.96
CA THR A 9 27.14 -0.61 8.26
C THR A 9 26.92 -0.96 9.73
N LYS A 10 27.12 -0.01 10.66
CA LYS A 10 26.91 -0.26 12.10
C LYS A 10 25.42 -0.07 12.45
N PRO A 11 24.80 -1.00 13.20
CA PRO A 11 23.43 -0.81 13.68
C PRO A 11 23.35 0.42 14.60
N PHE A 12 22.23 1.15 14.53
CA PHE A 12 21.91 2.27 15.41
C PHE A 12 21.35 1.70 16.72
N PRO A 13 22.01 1.84 17.87
CA PRO A 13 21.52 1.35 19.15
C PRO A 13 20.39 2.23 19.67
N VAL A 14 19.31 1.58 20.14
CA VAL A 14 18.19 2.22 20.82
C VAL A 14 18.05 1.55 22.17
N VAL A 15 18.25 2.32 23.23
CA VAL A 15 18.28 1.85 24.62
C VAL A 15 16.99 2.21 25.31
N PHE A 16 16.37 1.24 25.98
CA PHE A 16 15.18 1.41 26.79
C PHE A 16 15.49 1.16 28.25
N SER A 17 15.10 2.11 29.11
CA SER A 17 15.20 2.00 30.56
C SER A 17 13.84 2.26 31.21
N GLY A 18 13.37 1.34 32.05
CA GLY A 18 12.06 1.42 32.72
C GLY A 18 10.86 1.15 31.81
N HIS A 19 11.08 0.70 30.56
CA HIS A 19 10.00 0.29 29.65
C HIS A 19 10.52 -0.55 28.47
N THR A 20 9.58 -1.19 27.72
CA THR A 20 9.88 -2.03 26.54
C THR A 20 9.11 -1.59 25.28
N LEU A 21 8.74 -0.33 25.18
CA LEU A 21 7.94 0.24 24.09
C LEU A 21 8.76 0.40 22.81
N LYS A 22 8.88 -0.68 22.04
CA LYS A 22 9.76 -0.74 20.87
C LYS A 22 9.11 -0.25 19.58
N TYR A 23 7.86 -0.68 19.32
CA TYR A 23 7.29 -0.66 17.96
C TYR A 23 7.19 0.75 17.37
N GLU A 24 6.56 1.69 18.06
CA GLU A 24 6.39 3.07 17.55
C GLU A 24 7.73 3.81 17.49
N ILE A 25 8.62 3.55 18.45
CA ILE A 25 9.97 4.14 18.47
C ILE A 25 10.78 3.69 17.25
N GLU A 26 10.76 2.39 16.92
CA GLU A 26 11.38 1.87 15.71
C GLU A 26 10.80 2.50 14.45
N CYS A 27 9.47 2.70 14.41
CA CYS A 27 8.83 3.35 13.28
C CYS A 27 9.28 4.81 13.12
N ILE A 28 9.38 5.58 14.22
CA ILE A 28 9.91 6.95 14.18
C ILE A 28 11.38 6.97 13.75
N CYS A 29 12.22 6.11 14.33
CA CYS A 29 13.62 6.00 13.89
C CYS A 29 13.74 5.75 12.38
N LYS A 30 12.91 4.87 11.81
CA LYS A 30 12.93 4.53 10.38
C LYS A 30 12.50 5.70 9.47
N ILE A 31 11.73 6.65 9.95
CA ILE A 31 11.39 7.85 9.18
C ILE A 31 12.64 8.70 8.91
N PHE A 32 13.50 8.86 9.91
CA PHE A 32 14.71 9.67 9.80
C PHE A 32 15.96 8.88 9.36
N LEU A 33 15.96 7.55 9.57
CA LEU A 33 17.08 6.65 9.34
C LEU A 33 16.60 5.41 8.54
N PRO A 34 16.06 5.57 7.32
CA PRO A 34 15.32 4.51 6.61
C PRO A 34 16.18 3.28 6.27
N ILE A 35 17.48 3.46 6.03
CA ILE A 35 18.40 2.40 5.60
C ILE A 35 19.11 1.72 6.78
N ARG A 36 19.07 2.33 7.97
CA ARG A 36 19.81 1.84 9.14
C ARG A 36 19.19 0.57 9.74
N LYS A 37 20.04 -0.33 10.17
CA LYS A 37 19.63 -1.42 11.09
C LYS A 37 19.60 -0.88 12.50
N PHE A 38 18.70 -1.41 13.34
CA PHE A 38 18.57 -1.01 14.75
C PHE A 38 18.90 -2.18 15.67
N THR A 39 19.63 -1.88 16.75
CA THR A 39 19.84 -2.80 17.88
C THR A 39 19.09 -2.24 19.08
N PHE A 40 18.25 -3.07 19.70
CA PHE A 40 17.45 -2.68 20.86
C PHE A 40 18.05 -3.26 22.13
N LEU A 41 18.35 -2.40 23.09
CA LEU A 41 18.95 -2.72 24.37
C LEU A 41 17.97 -2.36 25.50
N TYR A 42 17.92 -3.16 26.53
CA TYR A 42 16.97 -3.02 27.63
C TYR A 42 17.71 -3.03 28.98
N ASP A 43 17.05 -2.52 30.01
CA ASP A 43 17.56 -2.52 31.40
C ASP A 43 18.89 -1.76 31.60
N THR A 44 19.18 -0.81 30.73
CA THR A 44 20.31 0.10 30.84
C THR A 44 19.88 1.53 30.52
N ALA A 45 20.54 2.50 31.11
CA ALA A 45 20.28 3.92 30.85
C ALA A 45 21.40 4.59 30.02
N GLN A 46 22.29 3.81 29.43
CA GLN A 46 23.45 4.32 28.70
C GLN A 46 23.64 3.61 27.36
N LEU A 47 24.17 4.36 26.40
CA LEU A 47 24.66 3.78 25.15
C LEU A 47 25.89 2.90 25.43
N PRO A 48 26.17 1.91 24.55
CA PRO A 48 27.45 1.20 24.55
C PRO A 48 28.63 2.19 24.51
N GLU A 49 29.73 1.88 25.21
CA GLU A 49 30.88 2.77 25.31
C GLU A 49 31.52 3.10 23.95
N ASP A 50 31.39 2.20 22.98
CA ASP A 50 31.91 2.34 21.61
C ASP A 50 30.89 2.93 20.64
N ALA A 51 29.67 3.32 21.12
CA ALA A 51 28.64 3.87 20.27
C ALA A 51 28.83 5.38 20.07
N GLU A 52 29.12 5.76 18.83
CA GLU A 52 29.18 7.17 18.40
C GLU A 52 27.78 7.75 18.12
N GLU A 53 26.80 6.89 17.89
CA GLU A 53 25.44 7.25 17.53
C GLU A 53 24.46 6.34 18.27
N GLY A 54 23.27 6.86 18.59
CA GLY A 54 22.21 6.08 19.23
C GLY A 54 21.15 6.93 19.90
N ALA A 55 20.15 6.26 20.48
CA ALA A 55 19.12 6.89 21.27
C ALA A 55 18.92 6.19 22.60
N VAL A 56 18.64 6.95 23.66
CA VAL A 56 18.28 6.47 25.00
C VAL A 56 16.91 7.01 25.38
N LEU A 57 15.99 6.13 25.77
CA LEU A 57 14.66 6.48 26.19
C LEU A 57 14.43 5.90 27.60
N THR A 58 14.15 6.76 28.57
CA THR A 58 14.01 6.38 29.97
C THR A 58 12.64 6.81 30.51
N LEU A 59 11.95 5.89 31.19
CA LEU A 59 10.73 6.13 31.93
C LEU A 59 10.98 5.86 33.41
N GLU A 60 10.76 6.86 34.25
CA GLU A 60 10.89 6.76 35.71
C GLU A 60 9.61 7.23 36.37
N GLN A 61 9.17 6.51 37.40
CA GLN A 61 8.05 6.94 38.26
C GLN A 61 8.57 7.81 39.40
N GLN A 62 8.02 9.03 39.53
CA GLN A 62 8.38 9.98 40.57
C GLN A 62 7.13 10.47 41.31
N GLY A 63 6.67 9.67 42.26
CA GLY A 63 5.45 9.94 43.01
C GLY A 63 4.21 9.98 42.11
N SER A 64 3.52 11.13 42.00
CA SER A 64 2.34 11.33 41.15
C SER A 64 2.66 11.66 39.69
N GLN A 65 3.94 11.67 39.31
CA GLN A 65 4.38 11.99 37.97
C GLN A 65 5.25 10.89 37.42
N SER A 66 5.27 10.80 36.07
CA SER A 66 6.22 10.00 35.30
C SER A 66 7.18 10.94 34.57
N ARG A 67 8.47 10.71 34.75
CA ARG A 67 9.55 11.37 34.04
C ARG A 67 9.83 10.63 32.74
N PHE A 68 9.74 11.33 31.62
CA PHE A 68 10.14 10.87 30.29
C PHE A 68 11.41 11.57 29.90
N PHE A 69 12.45 10.81 29.61
CA PHE A 69 13.72 11.34 29.15
C PHE A 69 14.12 10.68 27.84
N VAL A 70 14.53 11.49 26.86
CA VAL A 70 15.03 11.04 25.56
C VAL A 70 16.33 11.77 25.25
N ARG A 71 17.38 11.03 24.92
CA ARG A 71 18.64 11.53 24.39
C ARG A 71 18.90 10.90 23.02
N VAL A 72 19.31 11.70 22.05
CA VAL A 72 19.72 11.24 20.72
C VAL A 72 21.12 11.78 20.44
N GLN A 73 22.00 10.89 20.02
CA GLN A 73 23.33 11.22 19.52
C GLN A 73 23.41 10.77 18.06
N TYR A 74 23.53 11.71 17.14
CA TYR A 74 23.57 11.43 15.71
C TYR A 74 24.21 12.58 14.93
N LEU A 75 24.96 12.28 13.84
CA LEU A 75 25.67 13.26 13.00
C LEU A 75 26.58 14.21 13.82
N GLY A 76 27.25 13.69 14.84
CA GLY A 76 28.12 14.48 15.72
C GLY A 76 27.39 15.47 16.66
N LYS A 77 26.05 15.47 16.67
CA LYS A 77 25.22 16.26 17.58
C LYS A 77 24.64 15.36 18.67
N THR A 78 24.53 15.90 19.88
CA THR A 78 23.81 15.27 20.98
C THR A 78 22.75 16.23 21.47
N LEU A 79 21.49 15.78 21.43
CA LEU A 79 20.36 16.51 21.97
C LEU A 79 19.60 15.64 22.96
N GLU A 80 19.03 16.28 23.97
CA GLU A 80 18.21 15.60 24.97
C GLU A 80 16.98 16.43 25.34
N GLN A 81 15.94 15.73 25.76
CA GLN A 81 14.70 16.35 26.23
C GLN A 81 14.17 15.57 27.44
N GLU A 82 13.68 16.28 28.42
CA GLU A 82 13.04 15.77 29.61
C GLU A 82 11.66 16.38 29.74
N GLN A 83 10.67 15.57 30.08
CA GLN A 83 9.30 16.04 30.35
C GLN A 83 8.68 15.23 31.50
N PHE A 84 7.87 15.92 32.31
CA PHE A 84 7.11 15.35 33.42
C PHE A 84 5.62 15.36 33.08
N PHE A 85 4.96 14.23 33.26
CA PHE A 85 3.53 14.09 33.01
C PHE A 85 2.85 13.44 34.23
N PRO A 86 1.51 13.54 34.36
CA PRO A 86 0.77 12.73 35.33
C PRO A 86 1.16 11.27 35.22
N ALA A 87 1.21 10.57 36.35
CA ALA A 87 1.66 9.18 36.42
C ALA A 87 0.94 8.30 35.39
N CYS A 88 1.70 7.57 34.61
CA CYS A 88 1.22 6.61 33.63
C CYS A 88 2.22 5.46 33.51
N SER A 89 1.73 4.28 33.11
CA SER A 89 2.61 3.14 32.92
C SER A 89 2.38 2.47 31.55
N PRO A 90 3.39 1.80 30.99
CA PRO A 90 3.24 1.05 29.74
C PRO A 90 2.19 -0.06 29.82
N GLU A 91 1.90 -0.58 31.01
CA GLU A 91 0.92 -1.65 31.24
C GLU A 91 -0.52 -1.13 31.11
N THR A 92 -0.80 0.08 31.63
CA THR A 92 -2.15 0.66 31.64
C THR A 92 -2.37 1.67 30.53
N ASP A 93 -1.34 2.45 30.18
CA ASP A 93 -1.43 3.61 29.28
C ASP A 93 -0.47 3.50 28.09
N LYS A 94 -0.29 2.30 27.56
CA LYS A 94 0.68 1.99 26.50
C LYS A 94 0.70 3.02 25.37
N GLN A 95 -0.46 3.31 24.78
CA GLN A 95 -0.56 4.21 23.64
C GLN A 95 -0.15 5.65 23.99
N LEU A 96 -0.44 6.09 25.23
CA LEU A 96 -0.05 7.43 25.70
C LEU A 96 1.46 7.50 25.91
N CYS A 97 2.07 6.48 26.50
CA CYS A 97 3.52 6.40 26.69
C CYS A 97 4.26 6.33 25.34
N GLU A 98 3.79 5.50 24.40
CA GLU A 98 4.33 5.43 23.03
C GLU A 98 4.25 6.78 22.34
N TYR A 99 3.12 7.47 22.42
CA TYR A 99 2.93 8.79 21.82
C TYR A 99 3.91 9.83 22.39
N ARG A 100 4.07 9.89 23.73
CA ARG A 100 4.97 10.86 24.39
C ARG A 100 6.42 10.64 23.96
N PHE A 101 6.91 9.41 24.01
CA PHE A 101 8.27 9.09 23.55
C PHE A 101 8.44 9.37 22.06
N SER A 102 7.48 8.99 21.23
CA SER A 102 7.53 9.24 19.80
C SER A 102 7.60 10.73 19.49
N ALA A 103 6.83 11.57 20.21
CA ALA A 103 6.83 13.02 20.04
C ALA A 103 8.18 13.64 20.42
N MET A 104 8.76 13.24 21.56
CA MET A 104 10.07 13.72 22.00
C MET A 104 11.18 13.28 21.04
N LEU A 105 11.23 12.00 20.68
CA LEU A 105 12.22 11.44 19.76
C LEU A 105 12.15 12.10 18.38
N PHE A 106 10.94 12.28 17.84
CA PHE A 106 10.71 12.92 16.56
C PHE A 106 11.31 14.33 16.52
N ARG A 107 11.02 15.16 17.54
CA ARG A 107 11.54 16.53 17.62
C ARG A 107 13.06 16.59 17.69
N LEU A 108 13.67 15.67 18.44
CA LEU A 108 15.14 15.64 18.53
C LEU A 108 15.76 15.21 17.19
N LEU A 109 15.20 14.19 16.54
CA LEU A 109 15.68 13.75 15.22
C LEU A 109 15.45 14.81 14.15
N GLU A 110 14.31 15.50 14.14
CA GLU A 110 13.99 16.60 13.24
C GLU A 110 15.04 17.72 13.36
N GLN A 111 15.35 18.14 14.59
CA GLN A 111 16.38 19.19 14.85
C GLN A 111 17.80 18.73 14.47
N ILE A 112 18.14 17.47 14.62
CA ILE A 112 19.46 16.94 14.26
C ILE A 112 19.61 16.85 12.75
N THR A 113 18.60 16.35 12.06
CA THR A 113 18.64 16.00 10.62
C THR A 113 18.18 17.11 9.69
N ASP A 114 17.46 18.11 10.22
CA ASP A 114 16.77 19.14 9.43
C ASP A 114 15.75 18.57 8.42
N LEU A 115 15.24 17.37 8.71
CA LEU A 115 14.18 16.73 7.92
C LEU A 115 12.81 17.01 8.54
N HIS A 116 11.83 17.37 7.71
CA HIS A 116 10.46 17.64 8.12
C HIS A 116 9.47 16.65 7.48
N PRO A 117 9.36 15.42 8.00
CA PRO A 117 8.52 14.40 7.41
C PRO A 117 7.06 14.82 7.33
N ALA A 118 6.49 14.84 6.12
CA ALA A 118 5.14 15.35 5.87
C ALA A 118 4.01 14.61 6.62
N TRP A 119 4.25 13.36 7.04
CA TRP A 119 3.31 12.57 7.83
C TRP A 119 3.48 12.72 9.35
N GLY A 120 4.45 13.52 9.80
CA GLY A 120 4.73 13.76 11.23
C GLY A 120 4.81 12.46 12.03
N LEU A 121 4.11 12.41 13.14
CA LEU A 121 4.05 11.26 14.06
C LEU A 121 3.16 10.10 13.56
N LEU A 122 2.46 10.25 12.44
CA LEU A 122 1.57 9.20 11.96
C LEU A 122 2.37 8.08 11.29
N THR A 123 2.56 6.97 12.01
CA THR A 123 3.25 5.76 11.54
C THR A 123 2.31 4.73 10.91
N GLY A 124 1.00 4.89 11.14
CA GLY A 124 -0.03 3.96 10.68
C GLY A 124 -0.19 3.91 9.17
N ILE A 125 -0.53 2.72 8.65
CA ILE A 125 -0.68 2.45 7.22
C ILE A 125 -1.99 2.95 6.61
N ARG A 126 -2.98 3.35 7.43
CA ARG A 126 -4.34 3.76 7.00
C ARG A 126 -4.70 5.13 7.55
N PRO A 127 -4.16 6.21 6.97
CA PRO A 127 -4.40 7.57 7.46
C PRO A 127 -5.88 7.97 7.44
N VAL A 128 -6.64 7.53 6.44
CA VAL A 128 -8.06 7.83 6.26
C VAL A 128 -8.90 7.48 7.49
N LYS A 129 -8.57 6.39 8.20
CA LYS A 129 -9.25 6.01 9.45
C LYS A 129 -9.14 7.05 10.57
N LYS A 130 -8.22 8.00 10.48
CA LYS A 130 -8.10 9.10 11.46
C LYS A 130 -9.13 10.19 11.23
N VAL A 131 -9.66 10.34 10.02
CA VAL A 131 -10.73 11.29 9.67
C VAL A 131 -12.11 10.73 9.98
N GLN A 132 -12.34 9.44 9.74
CA GLN A 132 -13.65 8.78 9.89
C GLN A 132 -14.40 9.11 11.22
N PRO A 133 -13.73 9.19 12.41
CA PRO A 133 -14.43 9.52 13.66
C PRO A 133 -15.07 10.90 13.71
N TYR A 134 -14.69 11.80 12.81
CA TYR A 134 -15.20 13.19 12.74
C TYR A 134 -16.31 13.35 11.70
N LEU A 135 -16.38 12.43 10.70
CA LEU A 135 -17.39 12.48 9.66
C LEU A 135 -18.80 12.28 10.27
N GLY A 136 -19.77 13.02 9.77
CA GLY A 136 -21.16 13.00 10.26
C GLY A 136 -21.39 13.66 11.63
N LYS A 137 -20.36 14.24 12.25
CA LYS A 137 -20.44 14.92 13.55
C LYS A 137 -20.47 16.45 13.47
N GLY A 138 -20.61 17.00 12.29
CA GLY A 138 -20.72 18.44 12.06
C GLY A 138 -19.37 19.20 12.04
N TYR A 139 -18.23 18.51 12.11
CA TYR A 139 -16.92 19.14 11.96
C TYR A 139 -16.66 19.56 10.52
N THR A 140 -16.15 20.77 10.34
CA THR A 140 -15.65 21.26 9.05
C THR A 140 -14.30 20.60 8.70
N LYS A 141 -13.92 20.67 7.42
CA LYS A 141 -12.59 20.22 6.96
C LYS A 141 -11.47 20.90 7.76
N ALA A 142 -11.57 22.21 7.97
CA ALA A 142 -10.55 22.97 8.69
C ALA A 142 -10.37 22.47 10.14
N GLU A 143 -11.47 22.28 10.88
CA GLU A 143 -11.43 21.79 12.25
C GLU A 143 -10.86 20.38 12.37
N VAL A 144 -11.19 19.49 11.42
CA VAL A 144 -10.62 18.13 11.40
C VAL A 144 -9.12 18.18 11.11
N CYS A 145 -8.71 18.95 10.11
CA CYS A 145 -7.31 19.10 9.76
C CYS A 145 -6.50 19.73 10.91
N GLU A 146 -7.01 20.76 11.59
CA GLU A 146 -6.37 21.37 12.76
C GLU A 146 -6.16 20.35 13.88
N LYS A 147 -7.22 19.60 14.27
CA LYS A 147 -7.12 18.58 15.32
C LYS A 147 -6.10 17.47 15.00
N LEU A 148 -6.04 17.06 13.75
CA LEU A 148 -5.10 16.02 13.31
C LEU A 148 -3.68 16.58 13.19
N HIS A 149 -3.52 17.85 12.78
CA HIS A 149 -2.24 18.53 12.78
C HIS A 149 -1.67 18.67 14.19
N GLU A 150 -2.43 19.21 15.12
CA GLU A 150 -2.02 19.35 16.53
C GLU A 150 -1.57 18.01 17.14
N LYS A 151 -2.28 16.93 16.83
CA LYS A 151 -2.01 15.61 17.39
C LYS A 151 -0.86 14.87 16.72
N PHE A 152 -0.75 14.95 15.40
CA PHE A 152 0.15 14.10 14.62
C PHE A 152 1.20 14.85 13.83
N TRP A 153 1.14 16.20 13.77
CA TRP A 153 2.06 17.08 13.01
C TRP A 153 2.11 16.75 11.51
N ILE A 154 1.00 16.28 10.97
CA ILE A 154 0.86 15.98 9.54
C ILE A 154 0.79 17.30 8.77
N SER A 155 1.45 17.39 7.60
CA SER A 155 1.43 18.59 6.77
C SER A 155 0.00 18.93 6.27
N PRO A 156 -0.30 20.21 6.00
CA PRO A 156 -1.62 20.62 5.50
C PRO A 156 -2.02 19.92 4.20
N GLU A 157 -1.08 19.69 3.29
CA GLU A 157 -1.31 19.01 2.01
C GLU A 157 -1.75 17.56 2.23
N LYS A 158 -1.03 16.83 3.10
CA LYS A 158 -1.38 15.44 3.43
C LYS A 158 -2.70 15.35 4.19
N LEU A 159 -3.00 16.32 5.06
CA LEU A 159 -4.30 16.39 5.75
C LEU A 159 -5.44 16.63 4.77
N SER A 160 -5.26 17.52 3.79
CA SER A 160 -6.24 17.73 2.72
C SER A 160 -6.49 16.46 1.95
N LEU A 161 -5.42 15.77 1.52
CA LEU A 161 -5.51 14.49 0.80
C LEU A 161 -6.30 13.43 1.60
N VAL A 162 -5.97 13.26 2.88
CA VAL A 162 -6.63 12.28 3.77
C VAL A 162 -8.12 12.60 3.93
N TYR A 163 -8.45 13.88 4.16
CA TYR A 163 -9.83 14.32 4.31
C TYR A 163 -10.65 14.12 3.03
N ASP A 164 -10.11 14.55 1.89
CA ASP A 164 -10.79 14.44 0.60
C ASP A 164 -11.01 12.96 0.21
N THR A 165 -10.02 12.09 0.48
CA THR A 165 -10.19 10.65 0.32
C THR A 165 -11.31 10.10 1.20
N ALA A 166 -11.39 10.51 2.47
CA ALA A 166 -12.43 10.07 3.40
C ALA A 166 -13.84 10.48 2.95
N ILE A 167 -14.00 11.68 2.41
CA ILE A 167 -15.28 12.19 1.89
C ILE A 167 -15.75 11.37 0.69
N VAL A 168 -14.85 11.00 -0.22
CA VAL A 168 -15.20 10.16 -1.38
C VAL A 168 -15.57 8.75 -0.94
N GLN A 169 -14.87 8.19 0.07
CA GLN A 169 -15.13 6.83 0.55
C GLN A 169 -16.47 6.69 1.30
N GLN A 170 -16.84 7.68 2.10
CA GLN A 170 -17.95 7.57 3.04
C GLN A 170 -19.26 7.09 2.38
N PRO A 171 -19.78 7.71 1.30
CA PRO A 171 -21.05 7.28 0.69
C PRO A 171 -20.96 5.89 0.04
N LEU A 172 -19.76 5.44 -0.35
CA LEU A 172 -19.54 4.11 -0.92
C LEU A 172 -19.52 3.03 0.17
N LEU A 173 -18.91 3.32 1.31
CA LEU A 173 -18.90 2.44 2.49
C LEU A 173 -20.28 2.31 3.13
N GLU A 174 -21.06 3.40 3.21
CA GLU A 174 -22.43 3.38 3.75
C GLU A 174 -23.37 2.46 2.95
N LYS A 175 -23.11 2.28 1.65
CA LYS A 175 -23.86 1.36 0.79
C LYS A 175 -23.39 -0.09 0.86
N THR A 176 -22.37 -0.41 1.64
CA THR A 176 -21.83 -1.76 1.74
C THR A 176 -22.84 -2.69 2.42
N PRO A 177 -23.22 -3.82 1.79
CA PRO A 177 -24.18 -4.76 2.37
C PRO A 177 -23.65 -5.34 3.70
N LYS A 178 -24.51 -5.45 4.73
CA LYS A 178 -24.12 -5.99 6.04
C LYS A 178 -23.57 -7.43 5.98
N ARG A 179 -24.04 -8.24 5.02
CA ARG A 179 -23.59 -9.62 4.74
C ARG A 179 -22.74 -9.68 3.46
N GLY A 180 -22.24 -8.54 3.00
CA GLY A 180 -21.42 -8.44 1.81
C GLY A 180 -20.04 -9.03 2.02
N ILE A 181 -19.51 -9.68 0.99
CA ILE A 181 -18.15 -10.15 0.89
C ILE A 181 -17.51 -9.74 -0.43
N SER A 182 -16.20 -9.63 -0.43
CA SER A 182 -15.41 -9.55 -1.65
C SER A 182 -14.81 -10.91 -1.97
N LEU A 183 -14.79 -11.30 -3.25
CA LEU A 183 -14.02 -12.45 -3.73
C LEU A 183 -12.71 -11.93 -4.35
N TYR A 184 -11.59 -12.49 -3.93
CA TYR A 184 -10.29 -12.24 -4.53
C TYR A 184 -9.75 -13.51 -5.18
N LEU A 185 -9.50 -13.47 -6.47
CA LEU A 185 -8.92 -14.60 -7.21
C LEU A 185 -7.48 -14.27 -7.60
N SER A 186 -6.55 -15.08 -7.13
CA SER A 186 -5.13 -14.93 -7.43
C SER A 186 -4.74 -15.71 -8.68
N ILE A 187 -4.18 -15.03 -9.67
CA ILE A 187 -3.56 -15.66 -10.85
C ILE A 187 -2.05 -15.41 -10.78
N PRO A 188 -1.25 -16.37 -10.30
CA PRO A 188 0.16 -16.15 -9.96
C PRO A 188 1.10 -16.25 -11.17
N PHE A 189 0.65 -15.87 -12.36
CA PHE A 189 1.44 -15.96 -13.59
C PHE A 189 1.67 -14.59 -14.20
N CYS A 190 2.91 -14.34 -14.67
CA CYS A 190 3.31 -13.12 -15.37
C CYS A 190 4.13 -13.48 -16.61
N PRO A 191 4.16 -12.64 -17.68
CA PRO A 191 5.06 -12.84 -18.79
C PRO A 191 6.53 -12.85 -18.36
N THR A 192 6.92 -11.88 -17.52
CA THR A 192 8.25 -11.74 -16.91
C THR A 192 8.11 -11.23 -15.49
N ARG A 193 9.14 -11.44 -14.65
CA ARG A 193 9.18 -10.90 -13.31
C ARG A 193 9.85 -9.52 -13.32
N CYS A 194 9.13 -8.49 -12.91
CA CYS A 194 9.66 -7.14 -12.76
C CYS A 194 10.61 -7.07 -11.56
N SER A 195 11.70 -6.28 -11.64
CA SER A 195 12.72 -6.18 -10.61
C SER A 195 12.21 -5.66 -9.25
N TYR A 196 11.23 -4.77 -9.26
CA TYR A 196 10.58 -4.20 -8.07
C TYR A 196 9.48 -5.07 -7.46
N CYS A 197 9.00 -6.09 -8.19
CA CYS A 197 7.79 -6.82 -7.80
C CYS A 197 8.04 -7.79 -6.64
N SER A 198 7.22 -7.68 -5.60
CA SER A 198 7.25 -8.54 -4.42
C SER A 198 6.13 -9.56 -4.36
N PHE A 199 5.22 -9.56 -5.34
CA PHE A 199 4.13 -10.53 -5.40
C PHE A 199 4.66 -11.93 -5.74
N VAL A 200 3.97 -12.95 -5.24
CA VAL A 200 4.23 -14.33 -5.62
C VAL A 200 3.78 -14.50 -7.07
N SER A 201 4.74 -14.61 -7.98
CA SER A 201 4.44 -14.82 -9.38
C SER A 201 5.51 -15.69 -10.04
N HIS A 202 5.07 -16.47 -11.03
CA HIS A 202 5.92 -17.34 -11.85
C HIS A 202 5.88 -16.85 -13.29
N SER A 203 7.01 -16.86 -14.00
CA SER A 203 7.00 -16.55 -15.41
C SER A 203 6.25 -17.64 -16.17
N ILE A 204 5.46 -17.24 -17.19
CA ILE A 204 4.73 -18.20 -18.03
C ILE A 204 5.71 -19.18 -18.69
N GLU A 205 6.88 -18.72 -19.10
CA GLU A 205 7.92 -19.56 -19.71
C GLU A 205 8.28 -20.77 -18.84
N GLN A 206 8.39 -20.55 -17.52
CA GLN A 206 8.73 -21.59 -16.55
C GLN A 206 7.52 -22.40 -16.09
N ALA A 207 6.35 -21.78 -16.04
CA ALA A 207 5.17 -22.35 -15.37
C ALA A 207 4.04 -22.77 -16.34
N HIS A 208 4.22 -22.68 -17.66
CA HIS A 208 3.14 -22.96 -18.62
C HIS A 208 2.51 -24.36 -18.47
N LYS A 209 3.31 -25.38 -18.10
CA LYS A 209 2.84 -26.75 -17.86
C LYS A 209 1.98 -26.89 -16.60
N LEU A 210 2.10 -25.95 -15.66
CA LEU A 210 1.38 -25.95 -14.39
C LEU A 210 0.02 -25.25 -14.49
N ILE A 211 -0.17 -24.39 -15.50
CA ILE A 211 -1.38 -23.57 -15.63
C ILE A 211 -2.65 -24.43 -15.67
N PRO A 212 -2.76 -25.49 -16.49
CA PRO A 212 -4.01 -26.29 -16.55
C PRO A 212 -4.39 -26.89 -15.18
N GLY A 213 -3.44 -27.56 -14.51
CA GLY A 213 -3.68 -28.14 -13.18
C GLY A 213 -3.97 -27.09 -12.11
N TYR A 214 -3.34 -25.91 -12.21
CA TYR A 214 -3.65 -24.78 -11.33
C TYR A 214 -5.09 -24.30 -11.49
N LEU A 215 -5.56 -24.13 -12.74
CA LEU A 215 -6.93 -23.68 -13.00
C LEU A 215 -7.98 -24.72 -12.57
N GLU A 216 -7.69 -25.99 -12.74
CA GLU A 216 -8.54 -27.07 -12.22
C GLU A 216 -8.71 -26.92 -10.69
N LYS A 217 -7.62 -26.79 -9.95
CA LYS A 217 -7.66 -26.62 -8.49
C LYS A 217 -8.29 -25.32 -8.05
N LEU A 218 -8.07 -24.23 -8.78
CA LEU A 218 -8.74 -22.95 -8.51
C LEU A 218 -10.26 -23.09 -8.69
N CYS A 219 -10.72 -23.78 -9.75
CA CYS A 219 -12.14 -24.01 -9.98
C CYS A 219 -12.75 -24.88 -8.87
N GLU A 220 -12.06 -25.95 -8.42
CA GLU A 220 -12.49 -26.76 -7.27
C GLU A 220 -12.61 -25.93 -5.99
N GLU A 221 -11.65 -25.04 -5.72
CA GLU A 221 -11.69 -24.12 -4.57
C GLU A 221 -12.89 -23.18 -4.65
N LEU A 222 -13.22 -22.66 -5.86
CA LEU A 222 -14.38 -21.80 -6.06
C LEU A 222 -15.71 -22.51 -5.81
N VAL A 223 -15.82 -23.82 -6.12
CA VAL A 223 -17.00 -24.62 -5.75
C VAL A 223 -17.19 -24.65 -4.23
N ILE A 224 -16.12 -24.88 -3.47
CA ILE A 224 -16.15 -24.94 -2.00
C ILE A 224 -16.54 -23.56 -1.44
N TRP A 225 -15.93 -22.48 -1.93
CA TRP A 225 -16.28 -21.12 -1.52
C TRP A 225 -17.73 -20.78 -1.85
N GLY A 226 -18.21 -21.15 -3.05
CA GLY A 226 -19.61 -20.93 -3.46
C GLY A 226 -20.61 -21.66 -2.57
N GLN A 227 -20.30 -22.90 -2.14
CA GLN A 227 -21.11 -23.62 -1.18
C GLN A 227 -21.15 -22.88 0.17
N LEU A 228 -19.99 -22.48 0.72
CA LEU A 228 -19.92 -21.76 1.99
C LEU A 228 -20.70 -20.43 1.93
N VAL A 229 -20.55 -19.68 0.84
CA VAL A 229 -21.25 -18.39 0.64
C VAL A 229 -22.76 -18.59 0.68
N ARG A 230 -23.29 -19.63 0.02
CA ARG A 230 -24.72 -19.98 0.05
C ARG A 230 -25.20 -20.42 1.43
N GLU A 231 -24.46 -21.34 2.09
CA GLU A 231 -24.80 -21.85 3.43
C GLU A 231 -24.82 -20.73 4.49
N GLN A 232 -23.94 -19.77 4.34
CA GLN A 232 -23.86 -18.61 5.24
C GLN A 232 -24.71 -17.44 4.77
N GLU A 233 -25.50 -17.57 3.68
CA GLU A 233 -26.34 -16.53 3.07
C GLU A 233 -25.57 -15.21 2.88
N LEU A 234 -24.33 -15.24 2.44
CA LEU A 234 -23.50 -14.08 2.15
C LEU A 234 -23.79 -13.53 0.76
N LEU A 235 -23.57 -12.23 0.58
CA LEU A 235 -23.78 -11.54 -0.69
C LEU A 235 -22.43 -11.21 -1.32
N VAL A 236 -22.21 -11.64 -2.56
CA VAL A 236 -21.00 -11.23 -3.30
C VAL A 236 -21.16 -9.79 -3.75
N ASP A 237 -20.37 -8.90 -3.17
CA ASP A 237 -20.39 -7.47 -3.39
C ASP A 237 -19.39 -7.02 -4.45
N THR A 238 -18.15 -7.59 -4.40
CA THR A 238 -17.12 -7.35 -5.40
C THR A 238 -16.40 -8.63 -5.77
N VAL A 239 -15.97 -8.74 -7.03
CA VAL A 239 -15.08 -9.79 -7.52
C VAL A 239 -13.83 -9.13 -8.10
N TYR A 240 -12.66 -9.58 -7.66
CA TYR A 240 -11.39 -9.03 -8.08
C TYR A 240 -10.39 -10.11 -8.48
N PHE A 241 -9.94 -10.09 -9.72
CA PHE A 241 -8.87 -10.94 -10.22
C PHE A 241 -7.55 -10.18 -10.20
N GLY A 242 -6.60 -10.68 -9.46
CA GLY A 242 -5.28 -10.05 -9.29
C GLY A 242 -4.16 -11.07 -9.13
N GLY A 243 -3.09 -10.64 -8.46
CA GLY A 243 -1.93 -11.47 -8.13
C GLY A 243 -0.73 -11.20 -9.02
N GLY A 244 -0.48 -12.02 -10.03
CA GLY A 244 0.50 -11.76 -11.08
C GLY A 244 -0.09 -10.89 -12.19
N THR A 245 -0.58 -11.54 -13.24
CA THR A 245 -1.27 -10.87 -14.35
C THR A 245 -2.36 -11.80 -14.88
N PRO A 246 -3.62 -11.62 -14.52
CA PRO A 246 -4.72 -12.47 -14.96
C PRO A 246 -4.80 -12.66 -16.47
N THR A 247 -4.54 -11.61 -17.25
CA THR A 247 -4.51 -11.68 -18.72
C THR A 247 -3.29 -12.43 -19.29
N SER A 248 -2.43 -12.97 -18.44
CA SER A 248 -1.44 -13.98 -18.85
C SER A 248 -2.08 -15.29 -19.28
N LEU A 249 -3.29 -15.57 -18.83
CA LEU A 249 -4.10 -16.71 -19.28
C LEU A 249 -4.60 -16.49 -20.72
N THR A 250 -4.89 -17.58 -21.43
CA THR A 250 -5.58 -17.50 -22.73
C THR A 250 -7.04 -17.09 -22.56
N ALA A 251 -7.73 -16.74 -23.65
CA ALA A 251 -9.15 -16.40 -23.60
C ALA A 251 -9.99 -17.57 -23.06
N GLU A 252 -9.69 -18.79 -23.47
CA GLU A 252 -10.35 -20.03 -23.03
C GLU A 252 -10.07 -20.32 -21.56
N GLN A 253 -8.84 -20.09 -21.09
CA GLN A 253 -8.48 -20.25 -19.67
C GLN A 253 -9.16 -19.20 -18.77
N LEU A 254 -9.27 -17.96 -19.25
CA LEU A 254 -10.05 -16.92 -18.58
C LEU A 254 -11.53 -17.31 -18.52
N GLU A 255 -12.10 -17.79 -19.63
CA GLU A 255 -13.48 -18.29 -19.71
C GLU A 255 -13.74 -19.40 -18.71
N GLN A 256 -12.82 -20.37 -18.57
CA GLN A 256 -12.93 -21.46 -17.60
C GLN A 256 -13.11 -20.94 -16.15
N VAL A 257 -12.27 -20.00 -15.73
CA VAL A 257 -12.35 -19.45 -14.35
C VAL A 257 -13.57 -18.56 -14.19
N LEU A 258 -13.89 -17.73 -15.17
CA LEU A 258 -15.07 -16.85 -15.14
C LEU A 258 -16.37 -17.65 -15.10
N THR A 259 -16.45 -18.76 -15.84
CA THR A 259 -17.58 -19.72 -15.77
C THR A 259 -17.68 -20.31 -14.36
N ALA A 260 -16.55 -20.75 -13.77
CA ALA A 260 -16.58 -21.29 -12.41
C ALA A 260 -17.07 -20.25 -11.37
N VAL A 261 -16.76 -18.97 -11.56
CA VAL A 261 -17.33 -17.90 -10.71
C VAL A 261 -18.83 -17.78 -10.95
N GLN A 262 -19.27 -17.70 -12.20
CA GLN A 262 -20.69 -17.52 -12.55
C GLN A 262 -21.56 -18.68 -12.07
N ASP A 263 -21.06 -19.92 -12.17
CA ASP A 263 -21.81 -21.13 -11.80
C ASP A 263 -21.92 -21.35 -10.28
N ASN A 264 -20.97 -20.83 -9.51
CA ASN A 264 -20.90 -21.09 -8.08
C ASN A 264 -21.37 -19.95 -7.19
N PHE A 265 -21.48 -18.72 -7.70
CA PHE A 265 -21.86 -17.55 -6.90
C PHE A 265 -23.07 -16.83 -7.49
N ASP A 266 -23.95 -16.35 -6.62
CA ASP A 266 -24.98 -15.39 -7.00
C ASP A 266 -24.36 -14.00 -7.14
N LEU A 267 -24.29 -13.49 -8.36
CA LEU A 267 -23.73 -12.20 -8.72
C LEU A 267 -24.80 -11.10 -8.87
N SER A 268 -26.06 -11.36 -8.50
CA SER A 268 -27.16 -10.39 -8.62
C SER A 268 -26.97 -9.11 -7.80
N HIS A 269 -26.14 -9.18 -6.74
CA HIS A 269 -25.79 -8.08 -5.86
C HIS A 269 -24.44 -7.45 -6.14
N LEU A 270 -23.75 -7.91 -7.20
CA LEU A 270 -22.39 -7.47 -7.53
C LEU A 270 -22.36 -5.99 -7.91
N ARG A 271 -21.50 -5.23 -7.22
CA ARG A 271 -21.27 -3.80 -7.51
C ARG A 271 -20.01 -3.54 -8.33
N GLU A 272 -19.03 -4.43 -8.29
CA GLU A 272 -17.79 -4.31 -9.06
C GLU A 272 -17.27 -5.69 -9.46
N TYR A 273 -16.94 -5.84 -10.74
CA TYR A 273 -16.23 -7.01 -11.28
C TYR A 273 -14.95 -6.56 -11.95
N CYS A 274 -13.83 -6.62 -11.22
CA CYS A 274 -12.53 -6.13 -11.67
C CYS A 274 -11.59 -7.26 -12.09
N VAL A 275 -10.90 -7.08 -13.20
CA VAL A 275 -9.82 -7.98 -13.65
C VAL A 275 -8.57 -7.16 -13.98
N GLU A 276 -7.45 -7.46 -13.34
CA GLU A 276 -6.17 -6.85 -13.67
C GLU A 276 -5.67 -7.34 -15.05
N ALA A 277 -5.70 -6.48 -16.04
CA ALA A 277 -4.99 -6.63 -17.30
C ALA A 277 -3.65 -5.87 -17.25
N GLY A 278 -2.93 -6.03 -16.15
CA GLY A 278 -1.84 -5.18 -15.68
C GLY A 278 -0.58 -5.16 -16.56
N ARG A 279 -0.54 -5.97 -17.61
CA ARG A 279 0.57 -6.03 -18.58
C ARG A 279 0.03 -5.80 -20.00
N PRO A 280 0.32 -4.64 -20.62
CA PRO A 280 -0.12 -4.31 -21.98
C PRO A 280 0.18 -5.40 -23.02
N ASP A 281 1.34 -6.05 -22.89
CA ASP A 281 1.79 -7.14 -23.76
C ASP A 281 0.98 -8.46 -23.63
N THR A 282 0.04 -8.53 -22.69
CA THR A 282 -0.85 -9.71 -22.52
C THR A 282 -2.27 -9.47 -22.99
N ILE A 283 -2.62 -8.25 -23.37
CA ILE A 283 -3.97 -7.86 -23.75
C ILE A 283 -4.20 -8.21 -25.23
N THR A 284 -5.32 -8.89 -25.52
CA THR A 284 -5.77 -9.18 -26.89
C THR A 284 -7.27 -8.92 -27.04
N PRO A 285 -7.77 -8.64 -28.26
CA PRO A 285 -9.21 -8.43 -28.47
C PRO A 285 -10.08 -9.59 -28.01
N GLU A 286 -9.62 -10.85 -28.16
CA GLU A 286 -10.34 -12.03 -27.76
C GLU A 286 -10.52 -12.10 -26.25
N LYS A 287 -9.44 -11.82 -25.48
CA LYS A 287 -9.49 -11.77 -24.01
C LYS A 287 -10.42 -10.67 -23.51
N LEU A 288 -10.32 -9.48 -24.08
CA LEU A 288 -11.20 -8.35 -23.74
C LEU A 288 -12.67 -8.69 -24.02
N LYS A 289 -12.96 -9.31 -25.16
CA LYS A 289 -14.31 -9.78 -25.50
C LYS A 289 -14.81 -10.84 -24.49
N THR A 290 -13.96 -11.78 -24.10
CA THR A 290 -14.31 -12.78 -23.09
C THR A 290 -14.65 -12.08 -21.77
N LEU A 291 -13.81 -11.19 -21.26
CA LEU A 291 -14.06 -10.46 -20.01
C LEU A 291 -15.39 -9.70 -20.07
N LYS A 292 -15.67 -8.96 -21.15
CA LYS A 292 -16.95 -8.23 -21.32
C LYS A 292 -18.16 -9.15 -21.34
N ARG A 293 -18.06 -10.30 -22.01
CA ARG A 293 -19.15 -11.30 -22.07
C ARG A 293 -19.54 -11.82 -20.68
N PHE A 294 -18.60 -11.93 -19.77
CA PHE A 294 -18.83 -12.36 -18.38
C PHE A 294 -19.16 -11.21 -17.42
N GLY A 295 -19.41 -10.01 -17.92
CA GLY A 295 -19.85 -8.88 -17.11
C GLY A 295 -18.74 -8.16 -16.36
N VAL A 296 -17.47 -8.39 -16.71
CA VAL A 296 -16.36 -7.58 -16.15
C VAL A 296 -16.56 -6.13 -16.54
N ASP A 297 -16.67 -5.26 -15.55
CA ASP A 297 -16.94 -3.83 -15.73
C ASP A 297 -15.70 -2.95 -15.58
N ARG A 298 -14.69 -3.41 -14.82
CA ARG A 298 -13.45 -2.70 -14.56
C ARG A 298 -12.23 -3.55 -14.94
N ILE A 299 -11.27 -2.91 -15.61
CA ILE A 299 -9.95 -3.51 -15.85
C ILE A 299 -8.83 -2.52 -15.50
N SER A 300 -7.61 -3.02 -15.33
CA SER A 300 -6.43 -2.17 -15.24
C SER A 300 -5.47 -2.41 -16.40
N VAL A 301 -4.97 -1.34 -17.01
CA VAL A 301 -3.89 -1.36 -18.01
C VAL A 301 -2.71 -0.61 -17.43
N ASN A 302 -1.71 -1.32 -16.86
CA ASN A 302 -0.72 -0.72 -15.99
C ASN A 302 0.61 -0.43 -16.70
N PRO A 303 0.88 0.81 -17.12
CA PRO A 303 2.16 1.19 -17.74
C PRO A 303 3.31 1.16 -16.72
N GLN A 304 3.08 1.61 -15.51
CA GLN A 304 4.03 1.97 -14.45
C GLN A 304 4.83 3.24 -14.77
N THR A 305 5.26 3.43 -15.99
CA THR A 305 5.88 4.62 -16.58
C THR A 305 5.61 4.66 -18.09
N MET A 306 5.69 5.83 -18.69
CA MET A 306 5.62 6.03 -20.15
C MET A 306 6.99 6.39 -20.73
N GLN A 307 8.06 5.75 -20.21
CA GLN A 307 9.44 5.85 -20.67
C GLN A 307 10.00 4.46 -20.98
N ASP A 308 10.32 4.18 -22.23
CA ASP A 308 10.79 2.85 -22.67
C ASP A 308 12.12 2.45 -22.01
N SER A 309 13.03 3.40 -21.75
CA SER A 309 14.30 3.13 -21.06
C SER A 309 14.10 2.68 -19.60
N VAL A 310 13.13 3.25 -18.92
CA VAL A 310 12.78 2.86 -17.54
C VAL A 310 12.07 1.51 -17.53
N LEU A 311 11.17 1.25 -18.49
CA LEU A 311 10.52 -0.06 -18.65
C LEU A 311 11.55 -1.18 -18.86
N GLU A 312 12.56 -0.95 -19.68
CA GLU A 312 13.66 -1.90 -19.89
C GLU A 312 14.44 -2.16 -18.58
N THR A 313 14.82 -1.08 -17.87
CA THR A 313 15.55 -1.15 -16.61
C THR A 313 14.80 -1.98 -15.54
N ILE A 314 13.47 -1.87 -15.46
CA ILE A 314 12.67 -2.64 -14.50
C ILE A 314 12.25 -4.03 -14.99
N GLY A 315 12.73 -4.47 -16.16
CA GLY A 315 12.48 -5.79 -16.72
C GLY A 315 11.08 -5.99 -17.31
N ARG A 316 10.43 -4.90 -17.75
CA ARG A 316 9.19 -4.96 -18.52
C ARG A 316 9.50 -4.98 -20.02
N LYS A 317 8.92 -5.95 -20.73
CA LYS A 317 9.21 -6.14 -22.18
C LYS A 317 8.28 -5.35 -23.10
N HIS A 318 7.20 -4.75 -22.57
CA HIS A 318 6.31 -3.92 -23.39
C HIS A 318 6.87 -2.50 -23.57
N THR A 319 6.39 -1.83 -24.61
CA THR A 319 6.71 -0.43 -24.91
C THR A 319 5.56 0.51 -24.55
N THR A 320 5.84 1.80 -24.49
CA THR A 320 4.83 2.85 -24.32
C THR A 320 3.80 2.83 -25.45
N ALA A 321 4.21 2.57 -26.69
CA ALA A 321 3.29 2.40 -27.82
C ALA A 321 2.31 1.24 -27.62
N GLN A 322 2.78 0.11 -27.10
CA GLN A 322 1.91 -1.04 -26.75
C GLN A 322 0.95 -0.71 -25.64
N THR A 323 1.33 0.12 -24.67
CA THR A 323 0.43 0.61 -23.61
C THR A 323 -0.72 1.43 -24.21
N VAL A 324 -0.42 2.37 -25.11
CA VAL A 324 -1.42 3.18 -25.79
C VAL A 324 -2.38 2.31 -26.62
N GLU A 325 -1.85 1.33 -27.34
CA GLU A 325 -2.65 0.42 -28.16
C GLU A 325 -3.54 -0.48 -27.28
N ALA A 326 -3.02 -1.04 -26.20
CA ALA A 326 -3.78 -1.85 -25.26
C ALA A 326 -4.94 -1.04 -24.61
N PHE A 327 -4.70 0.22 -24.25
CA PHE A 327 -5.74 1.11 -23.75
C PHE A 327 -6.83 1.38 -24.80
N ARG A 328 -6.44 1.66 -26.05
CA ARG A 328 -7.39 1.86 -27.15
C ARG A 328 -8.19 0.61 -27.46
N MET A 329 -7.56 -0.57 -27.47
CA MET A 329 -8.27 -1.85 -27.63
C MET A 329 -9.28 -2.07 -26.51
N ALA A 330 -8.94 -1.75 -25.27
CA ALA A 330 -9.85 -1.85 -24.14
C ALA A 330 -11.06 -0.91 -24.29
N ARG A 331 -10.85 0.34 -24.68
CA ARG A 331 -11.94 1.28 -25.00
C ARG A 331 -12.80 0.78 -26.16
N ALA A 332 -12.21 0.30 -27.25
CA ALA A 332 -12.94 -0.26 -28.39
C ALA A 332 -13.75 -1.52 -28.03
N ALA A 333 -13.29 -2.31 -27.06
CA ALA A 333 -14.05 -3.44 -26.50
C ALA A 333 -15.20 -3.02 -25.57
N GLY A 334 -15.41 -1.72 -25.31
CA GLY A 334 -16.48 -1.17 -24.52
C GLY A 334 -16.21 -1.08 -23.03
N PHE A 335 -14.93 -1.10 -22.58
CA PHE A 335 -14.58 -0.79 -21.20
C PHE A 335 -14.62 0.72 -20.98
N ASP A 336 -15.42 1.15 -20.03
CA ASP A 336 -15.60 2.54 -19.58
C ASP A 336 -15.18 2.75 -18.12
N ASN A 337 -14.47 1.78 -17.56
CA ASN A 337 -13.81 1.85 -16.24
C ASN A 337 -12.42 1.20 -16.33
N ILE A 338 -11.44 1.99 -16.80
CA ILE A 338 -10.06 1.55 -16.99
C ILE A 338 -9.16 2.31 -16.02
N ASN A 339 -8.43 1.55 -15.20
CA ASN A 339 -7.40 2.07 -14.32
C ASN A 339 -6.02 1.98 -14.96
N MET A 340 -5.14 2.95 -14.67
CA MET A 340 -3.73 2.92 -15.05
C MET A 340 -2.86 3.16 -13.81
N ASP A 341 -1.98 2.18 -13.48
CA ASP A 341 -1.05 2.31 -12.36
C ASP A 341 0.26 2.93 -12.81
N LEU A 342 0.75 3.88 -12.01
CA LEU A 342 2.05 4.52 -12.11
C LEU A 342 2.87 4.23 -10.86
N ILE A 343 4.20 4.17 -11.00
CA ILE A 343 5.11 4.04 -9.86
C ILE A 343 6.07 5.22 -9.86
N ALA A 344 6.01 6.03 -8.82
CA ALA A 344 6.98 7.08 -8.54
C ALA A 344 8.26 6.48 -7.93
N GLY A 345 9.42 6.85 -8.46
CA GLY A 345 10.72 6.43 -7.95
C GLY A 345 11.28 5.16 -8.57
N LEU A 346 10.84 4.75 -9.74
CA LEU A 346 11.46 3.63 -10.46
C LEU A 346 12.94 3.91 -10.78
N PRO A 347 13.80 2.87 -10.78
CA PRO A 347 15.20 3.03 -11.17
C PRO A 347 15.34 3.67 -12.56
N GLY A 348 16.16 4.72 -12.64
CA GLY A 348 16.38 5.46 -13.87
C GLY A 348 15.29 6.49 -14.23
N ASP A 349 14.23 6.60 -13.43
CA ASP A 349 13.21 7.66 -13.60
C ASP A 349 13.63 8.96 -12.92
N THR A 350 13.11 10.08 -13.39
CA THR A 350 13.34 11.42 -12.85
C THR A 350 12.01 12.15 -12.65
N PRO A 351 11.95 13.26 -11.88
CA PRO A 351 10.73 14.06 -11.78
C PRO A 351 10.21 14.54 -13.11
N GLU A 352 11.10 14.95 -14.02
CA GLU A 352 10.74 15.39 -15.37
C GLU A 352 10.19 14.23 -16.20
N GLY A 353 10.77 13.03 -16.07
CA GLY A 353 10.29 11.81 -16.71
C GLY A 353 8.95 11.34 -16.18
N PHE A 354 8.75 11.45 -14.88
CA PHE A 354 7.47 11.16 -14.25
C PHE A 354 6.39 12.19 -14.64
N HIS A 355 6.75 13.46 -14.74
CA HIS A 355 5.88 14.51 -15.28
C HIS A 355 5.42 14.18 -16.69
N ASP A 356 6.35 13.86 -17.62
CA ASP A 356 6.04 13.46 -18.99
C ASP A 356 5.14 12.21 -19.04
N THR A 357 5.40 11.24 -18.14
CA THR A 357 4.54 10.07 -17.96
C THR A 357 3.12 10.48 -17.59
N LEU A 358 2.97 11.35 -16.59
CA LEU A 358 1.67 11.79 -16.10
C LEU A 358 0.87 12.54 -17.17
N GLU A 359 1.51 13.43 -17.94
CA GLU A 359 0.87 14.16 -19.06
C GLU A 359 0.42 13.20 -20.18
N LYS A 360 1.23 12.19 -20.53
CA LYS A 360 0.84 11.16 -21.50
C LYS A 360 -0.35 10.34 -21.03
N ILE A 361 -0.42 10.00 -19.75
CA ILE A 361 -1.56 9.28 -19.17
C ILE A 361 -2.80 10.16 -19.13
N LEU A 362 -2.68 11.42 -18.73
CA LEU A 362 -3.79 12.38 -18.76
C LEU A 362 -4.36 12.56 -20.19
N ALA A 363 -3.49 12.56 -21.20
CA ALA A 363 -3.91 12.62 -22.61
C ALA A 363 -4.67 11.38 -23.09
N LEU A 364 -4.46 10.20 -22.47
CA LEU A 364 -5.25 8.99 -22.73
C LEU A 364 -6.63 9.03 -22.08
N ASP A 365 -6.81 9.85 -21.04
CA ASP A 365 -8.04 10.04 -20.30
C ASP A 365 -8.61 8.73 -19.71
N PRO A 366 -7.86 8.02 -18.84
CA PRO A 366 -8.38 6.85 -18.15
C PRO A 366 -9.44 7.26 -17.11
N ASP A 367 -10.23 6.29 -16.63
CA ASP A 367 -11.27 6.55 -15.63
C ASP A 367 -10.70 6.66 -14.21
N SER A 368 -9.57 6.01 -13.99
CA SER A 368 -8.81 6.12 -12.73
C SER A 368 -7.31 5.95 -12.95
N ILE A 369 -6.54 6.53 -12.05
CA ILE A 369 -5.08 6.50 -12.03
C ILE A 369 -4.65 6.16 -10.60
N THR A 370 -3.78 5.15 -10.46
CA THR A 370 -3.18 4.85 -9.17
C THR A 370 -1.71 5.23 -9.19
N VAL A 371 -1.27 6.04 -8.24
CA VAL A 371 0.14 6.40 -8.07
C VAL A 371 0.70 5.66 -6.87
N HIS A 372 1.67 4.80 -7.13
CA HIS A 372 2.39 4.06 -6.12
C HIS A 372 3.75 4.71 -5.87
N ALA A 373 4.11 4.90 -4.61
CA ALA A 373 5.48 5.20 -4.23
C ALA A 373 6.29 3.90 -4.13
N LEU A 374 7.44 3.84 -4.77
CA LEU A 374 8.27 2.63 -4.78
C LEU A 374 8.60 2.18 -3.36
N THR A 375 8.37 0.91 -3.09
CA THR A 375 8.65 0.30 -1.79
C THR A 375 9.63 -0.85 -1.97
N LEU A 376 10.79 -0.77 -1.33
CA LEU A 376 11.79 -1.83 -1.36
C LEU A 376 11.39 -2.96 -0.41
N LYS A 377 10.93 -4.07 -0.95
CA LYS A 377 10.55 -5.26 -0.19
C LYS A 377 11.59 -6.37 -0.36
N ARG A 378 11.81 -7.14 0.71
CA ARG A 378 12.79 -8.26 0.72
C ARG A 378 12.62 -9.27 -0.40
N ALA A 379 11.41 -9.43 -0.93
CA ALA A 379 11.11 -10.35 -2.03
C ALA A 379 11.36 -9.75 -3.42
N ALA A 380 11.67 -8.46 -3.53
CA ALA A 380 12.00 -7.81 -4.80
C ALA A 380 13.48 -7.98 -5.14
N ASN A 381 13.80 -8.16 -6.42
CA ASN A 381 15.19 -8.29 -6.88
C ASN A 381 16.01 -7.03 -6.58
N LEU A 382 15.45 -5.84 -6.73
CA LEU A 382 16.07 -4.56 -6.38
C LEU A 382 16.61 -4.52 -4.95
N PHE A 383 15.93 -5.17 -4.00
CA PHE A 383 16.42 -5.26 -2.62
C PHE A 383 17.67 -6.12 -2.49
N ALA A 384 17.77 -7.19 -3.30
CA ALA A 384 18.92 -8.11 -3.29
C ALA A 384 20.16 -7.52 -3.97
N GLU A 385 19.98 -6.61 -4.92
CA GLU A 385 21.06 -5.96 -5.68
C GLU A 385 21.76 -4.82 -4.90
N GLY A 386 21.24 -4.49 -3.71
CA GLY A 386 21.91 -3.54 -2.79
C GLY A 386 21.94 -2.11 -3.31
N GLU A 387 21.07 -1.75 -4.25
CA GLU A 387 20.94 -0.37 -4.72
C GLU A 387 20.43 0.52 -3.58
N SER A 388 21.36 1.14 -2.87
CA SER A 388 21.11 2.27 -2.00
C SER A 388 20.86 3.50 -2.88
N GLN A 389 19.66 3.66 -3.40
CA GLN A 389 19.28 4.92 -4.04
C GLN A 389 19.03 5.95 -2.96
N VAL A 390 20.08 6.63 -2.56
CA VAL A 390 20.05 7.87 -1.83
C VAL A 390 19.59 8.95 -2.81
N HIS A 391 18.40 9.53 -2.59
CA HIS A 391 17.82 10.64 -3.33
C HIS A 391 17.19 10.31 -4.70
N ASN A 392 16.20 9.43 -4.73
CA ASN A 392 15.20 9.53 -5.77
C ASN A 392 14.12 10.52 -5.28
N PRO A 393 13.76 11.58 -6.02
CA PRO A 393 12.81 12.60 -5.56
C PRO A 393 11.36 12.10 -5.66
N VAL A 394 11.08 10.96 -5.03
CA VAL A 394 9.75 10.32 -4.99
C VAL A 394 8.72 11.28 -4.41
N GLU A 395 9.11 12.05 -3.40
CA GLU A 395 8.24 13.06 -2.81
C GLU A 395 7.76 14.07 -3.84
N GLN A 396 8.65 14.59 -4.70
CA GLN A 396 8.29 15.55 -5.76
C GLN A 396 7.30 14.94 -6.76
N MET A 397 7.54 13.68 -7.19
CA MET A 397 6.66 12.96 -8.11
C MET A 397 5.25 12.74 -7.51
N VAL A 398 5.19 12.35 -6.23
CA VAL A 398 3.92 12.15 -5.52
C VAL A 398 3.20 13.47 -5.32
N GLN A 399 3.90 14.53 -4.91
CA GLN A 399 3.32 15.89 -4.76
C GLN A 399 2.78 16.43 -6.08
N GLU A 400 3.47 16.20 -7.18
CA GLU A 400 2.97 16.56 -8.50
C GLU A 400 1.67 15.86 -8.84
N SER A 401 1.58 14.56 -8.61
CA SER A 401 0.33 13.81 -8.80
C SER A 401 -0.82 14.37 -7.96
N MET A 402 -0.54 14.71 -6.68
CA MET A 402 -1.53 15.30 -5.77
C MET A 402 -2.06 16.66 -6.26
N ARG A 403 -1.25 17.41 -6.99
CA ARG A 403 -1.64 18.70 -7.57
C ARG A 403 -2.35 18.53 -8.91
N ARG A 404 -1.76 17.75 -9.82
CA ARG A 404 -2.21 17.66 -11.22
C ARG A 404 -3.50 16.87 -11.40
N LEU A 405 -3.66 15.74 -10.70
CA LEU A 405 -4.83 14.87 -10.90
C LEU A 405 -6.15 15.55 -10.52
N PRO A 406 -6.27 16.27 -9.38
CA PRO A 406 -7.47 17.04 -9.09
C PRO A 406 -7.78 18.15 -10.11
N GLU A 407 -6.74 18.84 -10.65
CA GLU A 407 -6.91 19.86 -11.72
C GLU A 407 -7.56 19.26 -12.98
N HIS A 408 -7.43 17.95 -13.21
CA HIS A 408 -8.01 17.22 -14.35
C HIS A 408 -9.28 16.44 -13.98
N GLY A 409 -9.88 16.70 -12.82
CA GLY A 409 -11.16 16.13 -12.40
C GLY A 409 -11.09 14.73 -11.80
N TYR A 410 -9.91 14.32 -11.32
CA TYR A 410 -9.75 13.07 -10.56
C TYR A 410 -9.74 13.35 -9.06
N ALA A 411 -10.60 12.69 -8.30
CA ALA A 411 -10.62 12.78 -6.84
C ALA A 411 -9.87 11.60 -6.21
N PRO A 412 -9.13 11.80 -5.10
CA PRO A 412 -8.54 10.69 -4.37
C PRO A 412 -9.65 9.87 -3.72
N TYR A 413 -9.66 8.54 -3.94
CA TYR A 413 -10.74 7.68 -3.45
C TYR A 413 -10.26 6.55 -2.53
N TYR A 414 -8.99 6.16 -2.59
CA TYR A 414 -8.36 5.30 -1.59
C TYR A 414 -6.88 5.64 -1.45
N MET A 415 -6.34 5.35 -0.27
CA MET A 415 -4.92 5.52 -0.03
C MET A 415 -4.44 4.59 1.08
N TYR A 416 -3.16 4.26 1.02
CA TYR A 416 -2.48 3.51 2.06
C TYR A 416 -0.99 3.83 2.07
N ARG A 417 -0.36 3.60 3.22
CA ARG A 417 1.08 3.71 3.39
C ARG A 417 1.68 2.33 3.58
N GLN A 418 2.91 2.17 3.21
CA GLN A 418 3.66 0.93 3.46
C GLN A 418 4.90 1.24 4.29
N LYS A 419 5.37 0.23 5.04
CA LYS A 419 6.68 0.30 5.68
C LYS A 419 7.75 0.21 4.61
N ASN A 420 8.85 0.96 4.78
CA ASN A 420 9.98 1.01 3.85
C ASN A 420 9.63 1.57 2.45
N THR A 421 8.61 2.40 2.35
CA THR A 421 8.40 3.22 1.15
C THR A 421 9.48 4.29 1.09
N ILE A 422 10.04 4.52 -0.10
CA ILE A 422 11.02 5.58 -0.31
C ILE A 422 10.37 6.92 0.08
N ASP A 423 11.12 7.79 0.76
CA ASP A 423 10.70 9.08 1.29
C ASP A 423 9.43 9.02 2.17
N ASN A 424 9.10 7.82 2.72
CA ASN A 424 7.93 7.62 3.58
C ASN A 424 6.59 8.05 2.93
N GLN A 425 6.50 8.00 1.60
CA GLN A 425 5.34 8.44 0.84
C GLN A 425 4.20 7.41 0.85
N GLU A 426 3.04 7.83 0.41
CA GLU A 426 1.82 7.04 0.30
C GLU A 426 1.56 6.52 -1.13
N ASN A 427 0.62 5.57 -1.22
CA ASN A 427 0.01 5.11 -2.46
C ASN A 427 -1.42 5.64 -2.52
N VAL A 428 -1.81 6.25 -3.63
CA VAL A 428 -3.11 6.91 -3.78
C VAL A 428 -3.76 6.52 -5.09
N GLY A 429 -5.02 6.09 -5.02
CA GLY A 429 -5.88 5.93 -6.19
C GLY A 429 -6.74 7.16 -6.38
N TYR A 430 -6.73 7.68 -7.59
CA TYR A 430 -7.53 8.81 -8.04
C TYR A 430 -8.53 8.34 -9.10
N ALA A 431 -9.77 8.81 -9.06
CA ALA A 431 -10.79 8.41 -10.01
C ALA A 431 -11.69 9.57 -10.40
N ARG A 432 -12.31 9.45 -11.57
CA ARG A 432 -13.48 10.23 -11.92
C ARG A 432 -14.67 9.75 -11.09
N ALA A 433 -15.62 10.64 -10.79
CA ALA A 433 -16.78 10.31 -9.99
C ALA A 433 -17.53 9.10 -10.57
N GLY A 434 -17.81 8.10 -9.72
CA GLY A 434 -18.48 6.85 -10.11
C GLY A 434 -17.58 5.81 -10.79
N LYS A 435 -16.24 6.04 -10.79
CA LYS A 435 -15.23 5.14 -11.35
C LYS A 435 -14.22 4.64 -10.30
N GLU A 436 -14.55 4.86 -9.03
CA GLU A 436 -13.77 4.39 -7.88
C GLU A 436 -13.78 2.85 -7.82
N SER A 437 -12.68 2.20 -7.48
CA SER A 437 -12.68 0.76 -7.19
C SER A 437 -13.17 0.49 -5.78
N LEU A 438 -14.33 -0.17 -5.68
CA LEU A 438 -14.92 -0.56 -4.40
C LEU A 438 -14.05 -1.58 -3.69
N TYR A 439 -13.50 -2.56 -4.41
CA TYR A 439 -12.61 -3.56 -3.82
C TYR A 439 -11.42 -2.90 -3.11
N ASN A 440 -10.78 -1.89 -3.76
CA ASN A 440 -9.65 -1.19 -3.18
C ASN A 440 -10.04 -0.41 -1.92
N ILE A 441 -11.20 0.20 -1.90
CA ILE A 441 -11.73 0.88 -0.71
C ILE A 441 -11.97 -0.15 0.41
N LEU A 442 -12.70 -1.23 0.14
CA LEU A 442 -13.11 -2.22 1.13
C LEU A 442 -11.92 -2.96 1.76
N ILE A 443 -10.90 -3.32 0.95
CA ILE A 443 -9.68 -3.98 1.47
C ILE A 443 -8.85 -3.05 2.34
N MET A 444 -8.77 -1.75 2.01
CA MET A 444 -8.02 -0.75 2.78
C MET A 444 -8.76 -0.31 4.03
N ASP A 445 -10.08 -0.14 3.95
CA ASP A 445 -10.91 0.21 5.10
C ASP A 445 -11.08 -0.96 6.08
N GLU A 446 -10.95 -2.21 5.60
CA GLU A 446 -11.24 -3.41 6.40
C GLU A 446 -12.67 -3.42 6.97
N SER A 447 -13.61 -2.95 6.18
CA SER A 447 -15.04 -2.93 6.55
C SER A 447 -15.80 -4.17 6.10
N GLN A 448 -15.20 -4.99 5.22
CA GLN A 448 -15.82 -6.17 4.64
C GLN A 448 -14.83 -7.35 4.63
N SER A 449 -15.36 -8.57 4.81
CA SER A 449 -14.59 -9.80 4.66
C SER A 449 -14.22 -10.05 3.20
N ILE A 450 -13.02 -10.57 2.97
CA ILE A 450 -12.50 -10.94 1.66
C ILE A 450 -12.21 -12.43 1.64
N PHE A 451 -12.80 -13.16 0.73
CA PHE A 451 -12.54 -14.58 0.51
C PHE A 451 -11.53 -14.71 -0.63
N GLY A 452 -10.34 -15.20 -0.29
CA GLY A 452 -9.23 -15.32 -1.20
C GLY A 452 -9.12 -16.74 -1.74
N ALA A 453 -9.20 -16.89 -3.06
CA ALA A 453 -8.99 -18.14 -3.78
C ALA A 453 -7.69 -18.12 -4.57
N GLY A 454 -7.04 -19.26 -4.68
CA GLY A 454 -5.82 -19.48 -5.44
C GLY A 454 -4.54 -19.23 -4.65
N CYS A 455 -3.44 -19.47 -5.31
CA CYS A 455 -2.09 -19.44 -4.75
C CYS A 455 -1.70 -18.08 -4.21
N GLY A 456 -1.23 -18.05 -2.95
CA GLY A 456 -0.78 -16.83 -2.30
C GLY A 456 -1.89 -15.84 -1.96
N ALA A 457 -3.15 -16.17 -2.21
CA ALA A 457 -4.29 -15.40 -1.77
C ALA A 457 -4.38 -15.35 -0.24
N SER A 458 -5.04 -14.36 0.28
CA SER A 458 -5.28 -14.20 1.71
C SER A 458 -6.75 -13.90 1.96
N THR A 459 -7.42 -14.82 2.65
CA THR A 459 -8.75 -14.59 3.19
C THR A 459 -8.63 -13.68 4.41
N LYS A 460 -9.43 -12.64 4.44
CA LYS A 460 -9.53 -11.68 5.53
C LYS A 460 -10.94 -11.72 6.10
N LEU A 461 -11.11 -12.23 7.29
CA LEU A 461 -12.38 -12.25 7.99
C LEU A 461 -12.47 -11.05 8.93
N VAL A 462 -13.49 -10.24 8.74
CA VAL A 462 -13.80 -9.08 9.57
C VAL A 462 -14.93 -9.46 10.52
N GLU A 463 -14.61 -9.54 11.81
CA GLU A 463 -15.58 -9.89 12.85
C GLU A 463 -16.39 -8.67 13.30
N PRO A 464 -17.61 -8.84 13.85
CA PRO A 464 -18.43 -7.73 14.32
C PRO A 464 -17.75 -6.84 15.37
N CYS A 465 -16.81 -7.40 16.16
CA CYS A 465 -16.01 -6.65 17.13
C CYS A 465 -14.87 -5.84 16.48
N GLY A 466 -14.73 -5.88 15.17
CA GLY A 466 -13.64 -5.23 14.43
C GLY A 466 -12.31 -6.00 14.44
N ARG A 467 -12.26 -7.20 15.03
CA ARG A 467 -11.09 -8.09 14.93
C ARG A 467 -10.98 -8.63 13.52
N ILE A 468 -9.74 -8.73 13.04
CA ILE A 468 -9.44 -9.24 11.70
C ILE A 468 -8.59 -10.49 11.82
N THR A 469 -9.13 -11.58 11.28
CA THR A 469 -8.41 -12.85 11.15
C THR A 469 -7.96 -13.01 9.69
N ARG A 470 -6.71 -13.42 9.49
CA ARG A 470 -6.14 -13.68 8.16
C ARG A 470 -5.78 -15.14 8.02
N ILE A 471 -6.24 -15.75 6.93
CA ILE A 471 -5.91 -17.11 6.53
C ILE A 471 -5.18 -16.99 5.18
N HIS A 472 -3.99 -17.57 5.09
CA HIS A 472 -3.18 -17.49 3.89
C HIS A 472 -3.21 -18.80 3.14
N ASN A 473 -3.51 -18.75 1.86
CA ASN A 473 -3.35 -19.88 0.97
C ASN A 473 -1.87 -20.18 0.75
N TYR A 474 -1.55 -21.44 0.46
CA TYR A 474 -0.19 -21.85 0.17
C TYR A 474 0.36 -21.07 -1.02
N LYS A 475 1.64 -20.72 -0.92
CA LYS A 475 2.37 -20.19 -2.06
C LYS A 475 2.70 -21.34 -2.99
N LEU A 476 2.55 -21.14 -4.28
CA LEU A 476 2.82 -22.12 -5.31
C LEU A 476 4.27 -22.61 -5.17
N SER A 477 4.45 -23.75 -4.55
CA SER A 477 5.64 -24.56 -4.72
C SER A 477 5.28 -25.73 -5.63
N LEU A 478 6.20 -26.19 -6.44
CA LEU A 478 6.03 -27.36 -7.32
C LEU A 478 5.55 -28.62 -6.57
N ILE A 479 5.55 -28.60 -5.24
CA ILE A 479 5.13 -29.70 -4.34
C ILE A 479 3.61 -29.67 -4.09
N HIS A 480 2.91 -28.57 -4.39
CA HIS A 480 1.49 -28.39 -4.06
C HIS A 480 0.57 -28.36 -5.29
N ILE A 481 1.08 -28.72 -6.48
CA ILE A 481 0.32 -28.89 -7.70
C ILE A 481 0.32 -30.35 -8.12
#